data_fcfb6e27cc2c54bd0eac49abab641c94
#
_entry.id   fcfb6e27cc2c54bd0eac49abab641c94
#
_cell.length_a   1.000
_cell.length_b   1.000
_cell.length_c   1.000
_cell.angle_alpha   90.00
_cell.angle_beta   90.00
_cell.angle_gamma   90.00
#
_symmetry.space_group_name_H-M   'P 1'
#
loop_
_entity.id
_entity.type
_entity.pdbx_description
1 polymer ?
#
loop_
_entity_poly.entity_id
_entity_poly.type
_entity_poly.pdbx_seq_one_letter_code
_entity_poly.pdbx_strand_id
1 'polypeptide(L)'
;MTVKKGKSDAATVLKQAETLFRRQGFGNTTMSEIGAKSHLLKGSVYHYFSSKEEIGINIINKVSEEFRKNVLSFAYDESMSRPARLYQMMSMTEKYLRDQKSCLMAHLGLETAFSNERFSNLIKSFFEEWTLAIAHVLEEKYGKKQALHIAKDTVAKIEGSVIFLSICDDSEPMERIIKEAINLLE
;
A
#
# COMPACT_ATOMS: atom_id res chain seq x y z
N MET A 1 -34.69 -17.21 10.07
CA MET A 1 -33.95 -15.95 9.78
C MET A 1 -32.85 -16.25 8.77
N THR A 2 -33.09 -15.92 7.51
CA THR A 2 -32.13 -16.17 6.42
C THR A 2 -31.15 -15.00 6.38
N VAL A 3 -29.93 -15.22 6.87
CA VAL A 3 -28.84 -14.27 6.77
C VAL A 3 -28.53 -14.08 5.27
N LYS A 4 -28.53 -12.84 4.77
CA LYS A 4 -28.06 -12.50 3.42
C LYS A 4 -26.56 -12.84 3.33
N LYS A 5 -26.27 -14.09 2.94
CA LYS A 5 -24.93 -14.59 2.63
C LYS A 5 -24.50 -14.07 1.27
N GLY A 6 -23.37 -13.40 1.18
CA GLY A 6 -22.72 -13.15 -0.11
C GLY A 6 -21.63 -12.08 -0.06
N LYS A 7 -22.00 -10.82 -0.17
CA LYS A 7 -21.02 -9.72 -0.32
C LYS A 7 -20.37 -9.30 1.01
N SER A 8 -21.09 -9.43 2.12
CA SER A 8 -20.59 -9.13 3.47
C SER A 8 -19.50 -10.10 3.91
N ASP A 9 -19.64 -11.39 3.58
CA ASP A 9 -18.70 -12.42 4.04
C ASP A 9 -17.37 -12.39 3.26
N ALA A 10 -17.40 -12.16 1.93
CA ALA A 10 -16.20 -12.02 1.13
C ALA A 10 -15.37 -10.78 1.55
N ALA A 11 -16.02 -9.64 1.82
CA ALA A 11 -15.35 -8.44 2.31
C ALA A 11 -14.72 -8.66 3.70
N THR A 12 -15.41 -9.41 4.57
CA THR A 12 -14.91 -9.81 5.89
C THR A 12 -13.68 -10.72 5.74
N VAL A 13 -13.71 -11.70 4.84
CA VAL A 13 -12.57 -12.58 4.56
C VAL A 13 -11.35 -11.75 4.10
N LEU A 14 -11.52 -10.83 3.15
CA LEU A 14 -10.43 -9.97 2.67
C LEU A 14 -9.86 -9.10 3.80
N LYS A 15 -10.71 -8.49 4.62
CA LYS A 15 -10.27 -7.66 5.76
C LYS A 15 -9.47 -8.45 6.78
N GLN A 16 -9.94 -9.65 7.16
CA GLN A 16 -9.24 -10.49 8.13
C GLN A 16 -7.93 -11.06 7.56
N ALA A 17 -7.94 -11.46 6.28
CA ALA A 17 -6.74 -11.92 5.60
C ALA A 17 -5.69 -10.80 5.48
N GLU A 18 -6.09 -9.57 5.13
CA GLU A 18 -5.19 -8.41 5.11
C GLU A 18 -4.54 -8.18 6.49
N THR A 19 -5.32 -8.25 7.56
CA THR A 19 -4.79 -8.13 8.93
C THR A 19 -3.77 -9.21 9.25
N LEU A 20 -4.03 -10.46 8.85
CA LEU A 20 -3.10 -11.58 9.02
C LEU A 20 -1.82 -11.39 8.19
N PHE A 21 -1.95 -10.99 6.93
CA PHE A 21 -0.79 -10.76 6.06
C PHE A 21 0.12 -9.65 6.59
N ARG A 22 -0.45 -8.55 7.11
CA ARG A 22 0.32 -7.49 7.76
C ARG A 22 1.05 -7.97 9.01
N ARG A 23 0.41 -8.85 9.79
CA ARG A 23 0.94 -9.28 11.09
C ARG A 23 1.99 -10.38 11.00
N GLN A 24 1.78 -11.37 10.15
CA GLN A 24 2.58 -12.61 10.13
C GLN A 24 3.07 -13.01 8.74
N GLY A 25 2.79 -12.19 7.72
CA GLY A 25 3.18 -12.45 6.33
C GLY A 25 2.19 -13.36 5.58
N PHE A 26 2.34 -13.38 4.27
CA PHE A 26 1.53 -14.22 3.38
C PHE A 26 1.84 -15.71 3.55
N GLY A 27 3.13 -16.09 3.60
CA GLY A 27 3.57 -17.49 3.70
C GLY A 27 3.05 -18.17 4.96
N ASN A 28 3.15 -17.48 6.10
CA ASN A 28 2.74 -18.01 7.40
C ASN A 28 1.23 -17.98 7.66
N THR A 29 0.44 -17.38 6.76
CA THR A 29 -1.03 -17.33 6.88
C THR A 29 -1.67 -18.51 6.15
N THR A 30 -2.62 -19.18 6.80
CA THR A 30 -3.36 -20.30 6.24
C THR A 30 -4.84 -19.98 5.98
N MET A 31 -5.46 -20.68 5.03
CA MET A 31 -6.91 -20.58 4.77
C MET A 31 -7.76 -20.92 6.01
N SER A 32 -7.26 -21.78 6.90
CA SER A 32 -7.93 -22.13 8.15
C SER A 32 -7.92 -20.96 9.14
N GLU A 33 -6.81 -20.25 9.28
CA GLU A 33 -6.70 -19.06 10.13
C GLU A 33 -7.57 -17.91 9.61
N ILE A 34 -7.58 -17.70 8.28
CA ILE A 34 -8.46 -16.72 7.63
C ILE A 34 -9.92 -17.05 7.95
N GLY A 35 -10.31 -18.33 7.83
CA GLY A 35 -11.65 -18.78 8.17
C GLY A 35 -11.98 -18.53 9.64
N ALA A 36 -11.12 -18.95 10.55
CA ALA A 36 -11.31 -18.76 12.00
C ALA A 36 -11.47 -17.26 12.35
N LYS A 37 -10.64 -16.38 11.81
CA LYS A 37 -10.72 -14.92 12.01
C LYS A 37 -11.97 -14.30 11.39
N SER A 38 -12.50 -14.90 10.34
CA SER A 38 -13.71 -14.45 9.65
C SER A 38 -14.99 -15.08 10.24
N HIS A 39 -14.88 -15.88 11.29
CA HIS A 39 -15.98 -16.68 11.86
C HIS A 39 -16.62 -17.64 10.85
N LEU A 40 -15.80 -18.19 9.95
CA LEU A 40 -16.20 -19.12 8.90
C LEU A 40 -15.43 -20.43 9.01
N LEU A 41 -16.05 -21.52 8.58
CA LEU A 41 -15.32 -22.76 8.35
C LEU A 41 -14.40 -22.61 7.14
N LYS A 42 -13.25 -23.32 7.13
CA LYS A 42 -12.29 -23.33 6.02
C LYS A 42 -12.98 -23.58 4.66
N GLY A 43 -13.92 -24.54 4.60
CA GLY A 43 -14.70 -24.83 3.39
C GLY A 43 -15.55 -23.65 2.92
N SER A 44 -16.06 -22.83 3.84
CA SER A 44 -16.80 -21.61 3.48
C SER A 44 -15.90 -20.53 2.88
N VAL A 45 -14.64 -20.43 3.31
CA VAL A 45 -13.68 -19.51 2.69
C VAL A 45 -13.39 -19.91 1.24
N TYR A 46 -13.22 -21.19 0.97
CA TYR A 46 -13.03 -21.72 -0.40
C TYR A 46 -14.25 -21.51 -1.31
N HIS A 47 -15.43 -21.28 -0.73
CA HIS A 47 -16.60 -20.91 -1.53
C HIS A 47 -16.50 -19.47 -2.09
N TYR A 48 -15.78 -18.58 -1.41
CA TYR A 48 -15.57 -17.18 -1.86
C TYR A 48 -14.29 -17.00 -2.66
N PHE A 49 -13.23 -17.73 -2.30
CA PHE A 49 -11.89 -17.58 -2.89
C PHE A 49 -11.28 -18.97 -3.09
N SER A 50 -10.92 -19.30 -4.31
CA SER A 50 -10.38 -20.61 -4.68
C SER A 50 -9.02 -20.91 -4.06
N SER A 51 -8.28 -19.86 -3.65
CA SER A 51 -6.94 -20.01 -3.08
C SER A 51 -6.56 -18.81 -2.20
N LYS A 52 -5.51 -18.99 -1.38
CA LYS A 52 -4.88 -17.89 -0.63
C LYS A 52 -4.26 -16.85 -1.57
N GLU A 53 -3.75 -17.29 -2.71
CA GLU A 53 -3.21 -16.42 -3.74
C GLU A 53 -4.29 -15.49 -4.31
N GLU A 54 -5.47 -16.00 -4.62
CA GLU A 54 -6.60 -15.18 -5.07
C GLU A 54 -6.97 -14.11 -4.03
N ILE A 55 -7.00 -14.48 -2.75
CA ILE A 55 -7.20 -13.52 -1.65
C ILE A 55 -6.10 -12.45 -1.68
N GLY A 56 -4.83 -12.85 -1.82
CA GLY A 56 -3.70 -11.94 -1.89
C GLY A 56 -3.81 -10.94 -3.04
N ILE A 57 -4.15 -11.42 -4.25
CA ILE A 57 -4.35 -10.57 -5.43
C ILE A 57 -5.47 -9.54 -5.18
N ASN A 58 -6.60 -9.98 -4.61
CA ASN A 58 -7.71 -9.07 -4.30
C ASN A 58 -7.30 -8.01 -3.26
N ILE A 59 -6.50 -8.38 -2.26
CA ILE A 59 -5.97 -7.44 -1.26
C ILE A 59 -5.00 -6.44 -1.90
N ILE A 60 -4.05 -6.90 -2.72
CA ILE A 60 -3.11 -6.02 -3.43
C ILE A 60 -3.88 -5.00 -4.29
N ASN A 61 -4.84 -5.46 -5.08
CA ASN A 61 -5.66 -4.59 -5.93
C ASN A 61 -6.46 -3.57 -5.10
N LYS A 62 -7.10 -4.02 -4.01
CA LYS A 62 -7.85 -3.15 -3.09
C LYS A 62 -6.96 -2.06 -2.50
N VAL A 63 -5.81 -2.44 -1.96
CA VAL A 63 -4.86 -1.49 -1.34
C VAL A 63 -4.29 -0.52 -2.36
N SER A 64 -3.97 -0.99 -3.58
CA SER A 64 -3.52 -0.12 -4.68
C SER A 64 -4.60 0.91 -5.05
N GLU A 65 -5.86 0.49 -5.16
CA GLU A 65 -6.97 1.38 -5.49
C GLU A 65 -7.23 2.41 -4.38
N GLU A 66 -7.21 1.98 -3.12
CA GLU A 66 -7.36 2.88 -1.97
C GLU A 66 -6.22 3.91 -1.91
N PHE A 67 -4.99 3.50 -2.16
CA PHE A 67 -3.82 4.39 -2.19
C PHE A 67 -3.89 5.36 -3.37
N ARG A 68 -4.23 4.87 -4.56
CA ARG A 68 -4.43 5.69 -5.76
C ARG A 68 -5.48 6.77 -5.50
N LYS A 69 -6.64 6.41 -4.95
CA LYS A 69 -7.74 7.31 -4.70
C LYS A 69 -7.43 8.34 -3.60
N ASN A 70 -6.80 7.91 -2.50
CA ASN A 70 -6.66 8.73 -1.30
C ASN A 70 -5.32 9.47 -1.21
N VAL A 71 -4.33 9.07 -2.02
CA VAL A 71 -2.97 9.65 -2.02
C VAL A 71 -2.59 10.15 -3.40
N LEU A 72 -2.54 9.26 -4.42
CA LEU A 72 -1.97 9.63 -5.71
C LEU A 72 -2.86 10.59 -6.52
N SER A 73 -4.16 10.59 -6.30
CA SER A 73 -5.10 11.50 -6.97
C SER A 73 -4.73 12.98 -6.81
N PHE A 74 -4.13 13.36 -5.68
CA PHE A 74 -3.67 14.74 -5.46
C PHE A 74 -2.61 15.20 -6.45
N ALA A 75 -1.78 14.29 -6.99
CA ALA A 75 -0.79 14.64 -8.01
C ALA A 75 -1.40 15.28 -9.26
N TYR A 76 -2.62 14.89 -9.57
CA TYR A 76 -3.33 15.24 -10.81
C TYR A 76 -4.49 16.22 -10.59
N ASP A 77 -4.65 16.74 -9.38
CA ASP A 77 -5.70 17.72 -9.06
C ASP A 77 -5.31 19.12 -9.55
N GLU A 78 -5.76 19.49 -10.73
CA GLU A 78 -5.45 20.78 -11.36
C GLU A 78 -6.07 22.00 -10.64
N SER A 79 -6.98 21.78 -9.69
CA SER A 79 -7.51 22.87 -8.86
C SER A 79 -6.50 23.35 -7.80
N MET A 80 -5.45 22.60 -7.56
CA MET A 80 -4.39 22.86 -6.58
C MET A 80 -3.08 23.28 -7.25
N SER A 81 -2.31 24.17 -6.59
CA SER A 81 -0.94 24.45 -7.01
C SER A 81 -0.05 23.21 -6.82
N ARG A 82 1.05 23.10 -7.59
CA ARG A 82 1.97 21.96 -7.47
C ARG A 82 2.55 21.77 -6.06
N PRO A 83 2.99 22.82 -5.34
CA PRO A 83 3.39 22.67 -3.94
C PRO A 83 2.26 22.11 -3.06
N ALA A 84 1.01 22.57 -3.25
CA ALA A 84 -0.12 22.05 -2.50
C ALA A 84 -0.44 20.58 -2.84
N ARG A 85 -0.32 20.16 -4.10
CA ARG A 85 -0.46 18.74 -4.51
C ARG A 85 0.59 17.88 -3.82
N LEU A 86 1.86 18.30 -3.83
CA LEU A 86 2.94 17.57 -3.19
C LEU A 86 2.72 17.46 -1.68
N TYR A 87 2.35 18.57 -1.04
CA TYR A 87 2.02 18.59 0.38
C TYR A 87 0.92 17.60 0.74
N GLN A 88 -0.19 17.59 0.01
CA GLN A 88 -1.29 16.68 0.27
C GLN A 88 -0.90 15.21 0.07
N MET A 89 -0.20 14.90 -1.04
CA MET A 89 0.31 13.55 -1.29
C MET A 89 1.20 13.07 -0.14
N MET A 90 2.18 13.86 0.27
CA MET A 90 3.13 13.48 1.32
C MET A 90 2.44 13.33 2.67
N SER A 91 1.56 14.26 3.03
CA SER A 91 0.80 14.21 4.29
C SER A 91 -0.13 12.98 4.35
N MET A 92 -0.79 12.66 3.24
CA MET A 92 -1.66 11.47 3.18
C MET A 92 -0.86 10.17 3.12
N THR A 93 0.32 10.17 2.51
CA THR A 93 1.26 9.04 2.58
C THR A 93 1.70 8.78 4.02
N GLU A 94 2.14 9.82 4.72
CA GLU A 94 2.53 9.71 6.14
C GLU A 94 1.39 9.14 6.98
N LYS A 95 0.21 9.75 6.86
CA LYS A 95 -0.98 9.31 7.59
C LYS A 95 -1.28 7.83 7.32
N TYR A 96 -1.30 7.42 6.05
CA TYR A 96 -1.57 6.03 5.66
C TYR A 96 -0.57 5.05 6.30
N LEU A 97 0.72 5.33 6.21
CA LEU A 97 1.77 4.46 6.73
C LEU A 97 1.78 4.40 8.27
N ARG A 98 1.51 5.53 8.94
CA ARG A 98 1.38 5.59 10.40
C ARG A 98 0.16 4.80 10.90
N ASP A 99 -0.99 4.98 10.28
CA ASP A 99 -2.23 4.29 10.67
C ASP A 99 -2.06 2.76 10.55
N GLN A 100 -1.29 2.30 9.57
CA GLN A 100 -1.03 0.87 9.33
C GLN A 100 0.23 0.34 10.03
N LYS A 101 1.12 1.21 10.50
CA LYS A 101 2.46 0.88 11.04
C LYS A 101 3.31 -0.01 10.11
N SER A 102 2.99 -0.08 8.82
CA SER A 102 3.68 -0.92 7.83
C SER A 102 3.25 -0.58 6.40
N CYS A 103 4.10 -0.88 5.44
CA CYS A 103 3.72 -0.95 4.04
C CYS A 103 3.44 -2.40 3.64
N LEU A 104 2.16 -2.73 3.38
CA LEU A 104 1.78 -4.09 2.98
C LEU A 104 2.43 -4.49 1.65
N MET A 105 2.55 -3.55 0.70
CA MET A 105 3.13 -3.81 -0.61
C MET A 105 4.61 -4.17 -0.51
N ALA A 106 5.39 -3.42 0.29
CA ALA A 106 6.79 -3.74 0.53
C ALA A 106 6.93 -5.10 1.23
N HIS A 107 6.12 -5.36 2.26
CA HIS A 107 6.14 -6.62 3.01
C HIS A 107 5.87 -7.82 2.09
N LEU A 108 4.75 -7.81 1.37
CA LEU A 108 4.39 -8.87 0.42
C LEU A 108 5.41 -8.97 -0.72
N GLY A 109 5.91 -7.83 -1.21
CA GLY A 109 6.90 -7.79 -2.28
C GLY A 109 8.18 -8.51 -1.90
N LEU A 110 8.76 -8.20 -0.73
CA LEU A 110 9.98 -8.84 -0.24
C LEU A 110 9.79 -10.34 0.01
N GLU A 111 8.63 -10.74 0.54
CA GLU A 111 8.32 -12.13 0.83
C GLU A 111 8.11 -12.97 -0.45
N THR A 112 7.50 -12.39 -1.48
CA THR A 112 7.05 -13.16 -2.65
C THR A 112 7.79 -12.84 -3.94
N ALA A 113 8.78 -11.94 -3.93
CA ALA A 113 9.50 -11.45 -5.11
C ALA A 113 10.04 -12.55 -6.04
N PHE A 114 10.47 -13.65 -5.48
CA PHE A 114 11.07 -14.77 -6.23
C PHE A 114 10.14 -15.98 -6.38
N SER A 115 8.97 -15.96 -5.76
CA SER A 115 8.06 -17.12 -5.68
C SER A 115 6.71 -16.90 -6.33
N ASN A 116 6.31 -15.65 -6.58
CA ASN A 116 5.00 -15.33 -7.14
C ASN A 116 5.08 -14.14 -8.12
N GLU A 117 5.20 -14.45 -9.41
CA GLU A 117 5.31 -13.46 -10.48
C GLU A 117 4.09 -12.52 -10.55
N ARG A 118 2.87 -13.02 -10.28
CA ARG A 118 1.66 -12.19 -10.31
C ARG A 118 1.69 -11.12 -9.21
N PHE A 119 2.10 -11.49 -7.99
CA PHE A 119 2.27 -10.52 -6.90
C PHE A 119 3.36 -9.52 -7.26
N SER A 120 4.51 -9.99 -7.72
CA SER A 120 5.64 -9.13 -8.10
C SER A 120 5.22 -8.09 -9.13
N ASN A 121 4.48 -8.47 -10.17
CA ASN A 121 4.03 -7.56 -11.21
C ASN A 121 3.03 -6.51 -10.68
N LEU A 122 2.06 -6.91 -9.85
CA LEU A 122 1.09 -5.98 -9.24
C LEU A 122 1.76 -5.00 -8.28
N ILE A 123 2.69 -5.49 -7.45
CA ILE A 123 3.41 -4.66 -6.48
C ILE A 123 4.38 -3.71 -7.19
N LYS A 124 5.05 -4.17 -8.24
CA LYS A 124 5.88 -3.32 -9.09
C LYS A 124 5.06 -2.18 -9.69
N SER A 125 3.88 -2.47 -10.24
CA SER A 125 2.96 -1.47 -10.77
C SER A 125 2.57 -0.42 -9.71
N PHE A 126 2.30 -0.84 -8.47
CA PHE A 126 2.00 0.06 -7.36
C PHE A 126 3.14 1.04 -7.09
N PHE A 127 4.38 0.58 -6.98
CA PHE A 127 5.53 1.44 -6.75
C PHE A 127 5.87 2.33 -7.95
N GLU A 128 5.65 1.85 -9.17
CA GLU A 128 5.79 2.64 -10.40
C GLU A 128 4.77 3.78 -10.43
N GLU A 129 3.49 3.50 -10.16
CA GLU A 129 2.44 4.52 -10.11
C GLU A 129 2.74 5.59 -9.04
N TRP A 130 3.18 5.18 -7.85
CA TRP A 130 3.53 6.12 -6.78
C TRP A 130 4.71 7.01 -7.18
N THR A 131 5.77 6.41 -7.73
CA THR A 131 6.94 7.12 -8.23
C THR A 131 6.56 8.13 -9.33
N LEU A 132 5.75 7.70 -10.31
CA LEU A 132 5.34 8.55 -11.42
C LEU A 132 4.44 9.70 -10.96
N ALA A 133 3.58 9.51 -9.97
CA ALA A 133 2.76 10.57 -9.39
C ALA A 133 3.62 11.67 -8.74
N ILE A 134 4.65 11.30 -7.97
CA ILE A 134 5.61 12.28 -7.41
C ILE A 134 6.37 12.98 -8.53
N ALA A 135 6.89 12.22 -9.49
CA ALA A 135 7.66 12.79 -10.62
C ALA A 135 6.83 13.79 -11.43
N HIS A 136 5.54 13.49 -11.67
CA HIS A 136 4.62 14.39 -12.38
C HIS A 136 4.51 15.77 -11.69
N VAL A 137 4.43 15.79 -10.38
CA VAL A 137 4.33 17.05 -9.62
C VAL A 137 5.64 17.83 -9.66
N LEU A 138 6.80 17.15 -9.72
CA LEU A 138 8.13 17.74 -9.72
C LEU A 138 8.64 18.14 -11.10
N GLU A 139 8.03 17.64 -12.19
CA GLU A 139 8.57 17.73 -13.56
C GLU A 139 8.82 19.16 -14.04
N GLU A 140 7.98 20.11 -13.68
CA GLU A 140 8.12 21.51 -14.11
C GLU A 140 9.38 22.17 -13.52
N LYS A 141 9.70 21.90 -12.24
CA LYS A 141 10.87 22.48 -11.56
C LYS A 141 12.17 21.80 -11.96
N TYR A 142 12.17 20.48 -12.11
CA TYR A 142 13.40 19.68 -12.25
C TYR A 142 13.61 19.08 -13.64
N GLY A 143 12.60 19.12 -14.50
CA GLY A 143 12.59 18.37 -15.76
C GLY A 143 12.38 16.87 -15.57
N LYS A 144 11.85 16.20 -16.58
CA LYS A 144 11.36 14.81 -16.53
C LYS A 144 12.36 13.81 -15.94
N LYS A 145 13.61 13.84 -16.38
CA LYS A 145 14.63 12.87 -15.94
C LYS A 145 15.00 13.04 -14.48
N GLN A 146 15.25 14.28 -14.04
CA GLN A 146 15.62 14.56 -12.67
C GLN A 146 14.46 14.36 -11.70
N ALA A 147 13.24 14.77 -12.09
CA ALA A 147 12.04 14.54 -11.31
C ALA A 147 11.82 13.04 -11.02
N LEU A 148 12.05 12.17 -12.03
CA LEU A 148 11.94 10.73 -11.84
C LEU A 148 13.00 10.17 -10.87
N HIS A 149 14.23 10.67 -10.92
CA HIS A 149 15.28 10.26 -9.97
C HIS A 149 14.91 10.67 -8.54
N ILE A 150 14.54 11.95 -8.35
CA ILE A 150 14.10 12.45 -7.03
C ILE A 150 12.92 11.66 -6.50
N ALA A 151 11.94 11.36 -7.35
CA ALA A 151 10.76 10.59 -6.95
C ALA A 151 11.13 9.17 -6.48
N LYS A 152 12.02 8.47 -7.20
CA LYS A 152 12.53 7.15 -6.78
C LYS A 152 13.24 7.22 -5.43
N ASP A 153 14.11 8.19 -5.24
CA ASP A 153 14.84 8.38 -3.98
C ASP A 153 13.87 8.71 -2.84
N THR A 154 12.83 9.50 -3.11
CA THR A 154 11.79 9.85 -2.13
C THR A 154 11.03 8.61 -1.69
N VAL A 155 10.53 7.79 -2.63
CA VAL A 155 9.84 6.53 -2.31
C VAL A 155 10.74 5.59 -1.53
N ALA A 156 12.00 5.42 -1.95
CA ALA A 156 12.98 4.56 -1.26
C ALA A 156 13.25 5.03 0.18
N LYS A 157 13.40 6.34 0.41
CA LYS A 157 13.58 6.92 1.74
C LYS A 157 12.35 6.71 2.62
N ILE A 158 11.14 6.95 2.09
CA ILE A 158 9.89 6.73 2.81
C ILE A 158 9.76 5.26 3.23
N GLU A 159 9.96 4.32 2.30
CA GLU A 159 9.92 2.88 2.62
C GLU A 159 11.00 2.48 3.62
N GLY A 160 12.20 3.04 3.53
CA GLY A 160 13.25 2.86 4.54
C GLY A 160 12.81 3.33 5.94
N SER A 161 12.10 4.46 6.03
CA SER A 161 11.59 4.99 7.30
C SER A 161 10.49 4.12 7.94
N VAL A 162 9.73 3.37 7.10
CA VAL A 162 8.72 2.43 7.59
C VAL A 162 9.35 1.33 8.46
N ILE A 163 10.61 0.96 8.21
CA ILE A 163 11.35 -0.01 9.03
C ILE A 163 11.48 0.51 10.47
N PHE A 164 11.90 1.77 10.64
CA PHE A 164 12.01 2.39 11.97
C PHE A 164 10.65 2.49 12.67
N LEU A 165 9.62 2.90 11.93
CA LEU A 165 8.25 2.94 12.44
C LEU A 165 7.77 1.56 12.90
N SER A 166 8.02 0.51 12.10
CA SER A 166 7.48 -0.83 12.34
C SER A 166 8.22 -1.58 13.44
N ILE A 167 9.55 -1.45 13.51
CA ILE A 167 10.43 -2.24 14.38
C ILE A 167 10.79 -1.47 15.65
N CYS A 168 11.07 -0.16 15.52
CA CYS A 168 11.55 0.67 16.62
C CYS A 168 10.45 1.51 17.28
N ASP A 169 9.22 1.50 16.71
CA ASP A 169 8.11 2.40 17.08
C ASP A 169 8.52 3.88 17.00
N ASP A 170 9.46 4.20 16.09
CA ASP A 170 10.05 5.52 15.90
C ASP A 170 9.57 6.13 14.59
N SER A 171 8.80 7.21 14.67
CA SER A 171 8.26 7.94 13.52
C SER A 171 9.12 9.11 13.06
N GLU A 172 10.11 9.53 13.83
CA GLU A 172 10.91 10.73 13.54
C GLU A 172 11.59 10.68 12.15
N PRO A 173 12.21 9.56 11.73
CA PRO A 173 12.79 9.48 10.39
C PRO A 173 11.76 9.72 9.28
N MET A 174 10.52 9.22 9.43
CA MET A 174 9.45 9.44 8.46
C MET A 174 9.03 10.90 8.39
N GLU A 175 8.81 11.55 9.56
CA GLU A 175 8.44 12.97 9.64
C GLU A 175 9.47 13.85 8.93
N ARG A 176 10.76 13.60 9.16
CA ARG A 176 11.85 14.33 8.52
C ARG A 176 11.87 14.13 7.01
N ILE A 177 11.74 12.89 6.53
CA ILE A 177 11.74 12.56 5.11
C ILE A 177 10.52 13.16 4.40
N ILE A 178 9.35 13.10 5.00
CA ILE A 178 8.13 13.71 4.47
C ILE A 178 8.31 15.24 4.36
N LYS A 179 8.86 15.88 5.39
CA LYS A 179 9.14 17.31 5.37
C LYS A 179 10.17 17.68 4.29
N GLU A 180 11.25 16.91 4.15
CA GLU A 180 12.22 17.08 3.06
C GLU A 180 11.54 17.00 1.68
N ALA A 181 10.63 16.02 1.50
CA ALA A 181 9.92 15.84 0.24
C ALA A 181 8.96 17.01 -0.06
N ILE A 182 8.26 17.54 0.94
CA ILE A 182 7.38 18.70 0.79
C ILE A 182 8.19 19.93 0.34
N ASN A 183 9.35 20.16 0.93
CA ASN A 183 10.21 21.32 0.63
C ASN A 183 10.85 21.28 -0.77
N LEU A 184 10.71 20.19 -1.52
CA LEU A 184 11.22 20.11 -2.90
C LEU A 184 10.61 21.17 -3.85
N LEU A 185 9.43 21.70 -3.53
CA LEU A 185 8.73 22.72 -4.32
C LEU A 185 8.60 24.07 -3.61
N GLU A 186 9.16 24.21 -2.44
CA GLU A 186 9.40 25.51 -1.81
C GLU A 186 10.72 26.12 -2.36
#